data_b12d1da6677ff9e22891808378e822ed
#
_entry.id   b12d1da6677ff9e22891808378e822ed
#
_cell.length_a   1.000
_cell.length_b   1.000
_cell.length_c   1.000
_cell.angle_alpha   90.00
_cell.angle_beta   90.00
_cell.angle_gamma   90.00
#
_symmetry.space_group_name_H-M   'P 1'
#
loop_
_entity.id
_entity.type
_entity.pdbx_description
1 polymer ?
#
loop_
_entity_poly.entity_id
_entity_poly.type
_entity_poly.pdbx_seq_one_letter_code
_entity_poly.pdbx_strand_id
1 'polypeptide(L)'
;IRKLIREELTGFVDEIFTDSMGNLIATKHATRGVKTKVLLDAHMDEVGFMIVKSGDDEFCEFRALGGIDARALPAKVVRIGSEKVPGVISPRTAHLTNTEERKTIVGIDHLQITLGTEQRRKVHPGDYAAFNTNFAILGDCVAAKALDDRVGCANVIWLLKHAPADIELVGVFAV
;
A
#
# COMPACT_ATOMS: atom_id res chain seq x y z
N ILE A 1 -2.68 6.82 -7.05
CA ILE A 1 -2.56 7.78 -5.95
C ILE A 1 -1.90 9.07 -6.44
N ARG A 2 -0.68 9.04 -7.00
CA ARG A 2 0.05 10.23 -7.47
C ARG A 2 -0.80 11.15 -8.37
N LYS A 3 -1.55 10.58 -9.34
CA LYS A 3 -2.44 11.34 -10.20
C LYS A 3 -3.53 12.06 -9.40
N LEU A 4 -4.16 11.36 -8.46
CA LEU A 4 -5.19 11.92 -7.58
C LEU A 4 -4.64 13.08 -6.73
N ILE A 5 -3.47 12.91 -6.11
CA ILE A 5 -2.85 13.98 -5.30
C ILE A 5 -2.54 15.21 -6.16
N ARG A 6 -2.04 14.99 -7.37
CA ARG A 6 -1.77 16.08 -8.33
C ARG A 6 -3.06 16.83 -8.69
N GLU A 7 -4.15 16.12 -8.96
CA GLU A 7 -5.46 16.70 -9.27
C GLU A 7 -5.98 17.52 -8.08
N GLU A 8 -5.86 16.99 -6.85
CA GLU A 8 -6.27 17.68 -5.62
C GLU A 8 -5.48 18.95 -5.33
N LEU A 9 -4.20 19.01 -5.71
CA LEU A 9 -3.34 20.16 -5.46
C LEU A 9 -3.32 21.19 -6.59
N THR A 10 -3.86 20.85 -7.76
CA THR A 10 -3.90 21.76 -8.90
C THR A 10 -4.65 23.05 -8.57
N GLY A 11 -3.98 24.19 -8.75
CA GLY A 11 -4.52 25.52 -8.42
C GLY A 11 -4.32 25.96 -6.95
N PHE A 12 -3.79 25.09 -6.09
CA PHE A 12 -3.51 25.41 -4.69
C PHE A 12 -2.02 25.61 -4.38
N VAL A 13 -1.14 25.02 -5.20
CA VAL A 13 0.32 25.09 -5.05
C VAL A 13 0.95 25.84 -6.22
N ASP A 14 2.15 26.36 -6.01
CA ASP A 14 2.85 27.15 -7.02
C ASP A 14 3.68 26.27 -7.94
N GLU A 15 4.22 25.16 -7.42
CA GLU A 15 4.99 24.17 -8.18
C GLU A 15 4.54 22.75 -7.84
N ILE A 16 4.51 21.86 -8.83
CA ILE A 16 4.25 20.45 -8.63
C ILE A 16 4.96 19.62 -9.70
N PHE A 17 5.85 18.72 -9.29
CA PHE A 17 6.59 17.83 -10.20
C PHE A 17 6.78 16.44 -9.63
N THR A 18 7.23 15.53 -10.47
CA THR A 18 7.60 14.16 -10.07
C THR A 18 9.09 13.99 -10.31
N ASP A 19 9.81 13.52 -9.30
CA ASP A 19 11.25 13.26 -9.41
C ASP A 19 11.54 11.93 -10.13
N SER A 20 12.83 11.60 -10.29
CA SER A 20 13.30 10.37 -10.96
C SER A 20 12.95 9.08 -10.21
N MET A 21 12.71 9.16 -8.91
CA MET A 21 12.30 8.02 -8.08
C MET A 21 10.78 7.80 -8.10
N GLY A 22 10.03 8.78 -8.58
CA GLY A 22 8.59 8.73 -8.62
C GLY A 22 7.90 9.46 -7.47
N ASN A 23 8.62 10.14 -6.59
CA ASN A 23 8.02 10.97 -5.55
C ASN A 23 7.31 12.17 -6.20
N LEU A 24 6.15 12.55 -5.67
CA LEU A 24 5.49 13.78 -6.06
C LEU A 24 5.86 14.88 -5.06
N ILE A 25 6.39 15.98 -5.58
CA ILE A 25 6.82 17.12 -4.77
C ILE A 25 5.96 18.32 -5.14
N ALA A 26 5.39 18.99 -4.14
CA ALA A 26 4.55 20.16 -4.31
C ALA A 26 5.04 21.30 -3.40
N THR A 27 5.18 22.50 -3.94
CA THR A 27 5.65 23.67 -3.21
C THR A 27 4.59 24.77 -3.18
N LYS A 28 4.32 25.27 -2.00
CA LYS A 28 3.55 26.49 -1.77
C LYS A 28 4.44 27.58 -1.22
N HIS A 29 4.68 28.62 -2.02
CA HIS A 29 5.52 29.74 -1.62
C HIS A 29 4.81 30.66 -0.62
N ALA A 30 5.61 31.27 0.25
CA ALA A 30 5.11 32.32 1.13
C ALA A 30 4.76 33.58 0.34
N THR A 31 3.63 34.22 0.65
CA THR A 31 3.16 35.45 -0.02
C THR A 31 3.47 36.71 0.78
N ARG A 32 3.95 36.60 2.03
CA ARG A 32 4.27 37.74 2.93
C ARG A 32 5.66 37.61 3.54
N GLY A 33 6.70 37.53 2.68
CA GLY A 33 8.07 37.35 3.15
C GLY A 33 8.29 36.04 3.89
N VAL A 34 9.24 35.23 3.41
CA VAL A 34 9.51 33.90 3.96
C VAL A 34 10.14 34.03 5.35
N LYS A 35 9.44 33.56 6.39
CA LYS A 35 10.01 33.44 7.75
C LYS A 35 10.52 32.04 8.02
N THR A 36 9.83 31.05 7.50
CA THR A 36 10.12 29.63 7.77
C THR A 36 9.83 28.80 6.53
N LYS A 37 10.71 27.84 6.24
CA LYS A 37 10.46 26.76 5.27
C LYS A 37 10.17 25.50 6.04
N VAL A 38 9.10 24.82 5.70
CA VAL A 38 8.68 23.56 6.31
C VAL A 38 8.57 22.48 5.23
N LEU A 39 9.22 21.35 5.45
CA LEU A 39 9.04 20.16 4.64
C LEU A 39 8.11 19.20 5.38
N LEU A 40 7.11 18.72 4.66
CA LEU A 40 6.13 17.71 5.09
C LEU A 40 6.32 16.48 4.23
N ASP A 41 6.49 15.32 4.86
CA ASP A 41 6.71 14.06 4.15
C ASP A 41 5.66 13.03 4.54
N ALA A 42 5.15 12.29 3.53
CA ALA A 42 4.24 11.17 3.71
C ALA A 42 4.37 10.21 2.53
N HIS A 43 4.27 8.89 2.76
CA HIS A 43 4.40 7.94 1.67
C HIS A 43 3.04 7.51 1.07
N MET A 44 3.04 7.25 -0.23
CA MET A 44 1.85 6.89 -1.00
C MET A 44 1.64 5.38 -1.15
N ASP A 45 2.70 4.59 -1.04
CA ASP A 45 2.69 3.15 -1.24
C ASP A 45 1.99 2.39 -0.10
N GLU A 46 1.93 1.10 -0.22
CA GLU A 46 1.38 0.20 0.78
C GLU A 46 2.19 -1.09 0.81
N VAL A 47 2.21 -1.77 1.95
CA VAL A 47 2.77 -3.12 2.06
C VAL A 47 2.00 -4.10 1.18
N GLY A 48 2.70 -5.10 0.66
CA GLY A 48 2.09 -6.07 -0.24
C GLY A 48 2.95 -7.31 -0.41
N PHE A 49 2.80 -7.95 -1.56
CA PHE A 49 3.48 -9.21 -1.85
C PHE A 49 3.96 -9.23 -3.29
N MET A 50 5.00 -10.04 -3.55
CA MET A 50 5.43 -10.41 -4.89
C MET A 50 5.29 -11.92 -5.06
N ILE A 51 4.69 -12.36 -6.15
CA ILE A 51 4.62 -13.76 -6.51
C ILE A 51 6.02 -14.22 -6.94
N VAL A 52 6.53 -15.27 -6.32
CA VAL A 52 7.85 -15.83 -6.65
C VAL A 52 7.74 -17.15 -7.38
N LYS A 53 6.62 -17.86 -7.21
CA LYS A 53 6.33 -19.09 -7.93
C LYS A 53 4.84 -19.23 -8.17
N SER A 54 4.47 -19.54 -9.39
CA SER A 54 3.13 -19.92 -9.83
C SER A 54 3.27 -21.04 -10.86
N GLY A 55 2.21 -21.81 -11.10
CA GLY A 55 2.25 -22.90 -12.03
C GLY A 55 0.87 -23.57 -12.17
N ASP A 56 0.88 -24.86 -12.52
CA ASP A 56 -0.35 -25.65 -12.66
C ASP A 56 -1.01 -26.00 -11.31
N ASP A 57 -0.33 -25.74 -10.20
CA ASP A 57 -0.84 -25.90 -8.85
C ASP A 57 -1.88 -24.80 -8.52
N GLU A 58 -2.78 -25.10 -7.59
CA GLU A 58 -3.76 -24.11 -7.07
C GLU A 58 -3.14 -23.06 -6.16
N PHE A 59 -1.82 -23.11 -5.96
CA PHE A 59 -1.11 -22.31 -4.97
C PHE A 59 0.00 -21.51 -5.63
N CYS A 60 0.17 -20.27 -5.15
CA CYS A 60 1.31 -19.43 -5.47
C CYS A 60 2.18 -19.23 -4.23
N GLU A 61 3.49 -19.31 -4.40
CA GLU A 61 4.45 -18.86 -3.39
C GLU A 61 4.67 -17.35 -3.55
N PHE A 62 4.83 -16.66 -2.44
CA PHE A 62 5.01 -15.21 -2.43
C PHE A 62 6.10 -14.78 -1.44
N ARG A 63 6.57 -13.55 -1.59
CA ARG A 63 7.39 -12.83 -0.60
C ARG A 63 6.69 -11.55 -0.19
N ALA A 64 6.81 -11.19 1.08
CA ALA A 64 6.31 -9.91 1.57
C ALA A 64 7.17 -8.76 1.03
N LEU A 65 6.50 -7.67 0.73
CA LEU A 65 7.10 -6.37 0.43
C LEU A 65 6.68 -5.41 1.55
N GLY A 66 7.67 -5.00 2.35
CA GLY A 66 7.46 -4.23 3.57
C GLY A 66 7.27 -5.09 4.82
N GLY A 67 7.09 -4.43 5.96
CA GLY A 67 6.93 -5.08 7.27
C GLY A 67 5.50 -5.58 7.47
N ILE A 68 5.29 -6.89 7.38
CA ILE A 68 3.98 -7.52 7.56
C ILE A 68 4.05 -8.58 8.65
N ASP A 69 3.13 -8.50 9.62
CA ASP A 69 2.99 -9.53 10.65
C ASP A 69 2.31 -10.78 10.07
N ALA A 70 3.04 -11.89 10.04
CA ALA A 70 2.55 -13.15 9.51
C ALA A 70 1.25 -13.64 10.20
N ARG A 71 1.06 -13.28 11.48
CA ARG A 71 -0.14 -13.66 12.25
C ARG A 71 -1.43 -13.07 11.69
N ALA A 72 -1.33 -11.93 11.01
CA ALA A 72 -2.48 -11.23 10.44
C ALA A 72 -2.84 -11.69 9.03
N LEU A 73 -2.04 -12.58 8.42
CA LEU A 73 -2.17 -12.96 7.01
C LEU A 73 -3.17 -14.07 6.71
N PRO A 74 -3.32 -15.14 7.52
CA PRO A 74 -4.25 -16.22 7.20
C PRO A 74 -5.67 -15.73 6.93
N ALA A 75 -6.31 -16.28 5.88
CA ALA A 75 -7.64 -15.91 5.39
C ALA A 75 -7.78 -14.49 4.80
N LYS A 76 -6.69 -13.73 4.67
CA LYS A 76 -6.76 -12.45 3.95
C LYS A 76 -6.93 -12.67 2.46
N VAL A 77 -7.85 -11.88 1.89
CA VAL A 77 -8.05 -11.83 0.44
C VAL A 77 -7.08 -10.83 -0.17
N VAL A 78 -6.45 -11.22 -1.26
CA VAL A 78 -5.53 -10.38 -2.05
C VAL A 78 -5.99 -10.26 -3.49
N ARG A 79 -5.48 -9.26 -4.19
CA ARG A 79 -5.62 -9.04 -5.64
C ARG A 79 -4.25 -9.05 -6.28
N ILE A 80 -4.07 -9.89 -7.30
CA ILE A 80 -2.77 -10.18 -7.91
C ILE A 80 -2.73 -9.65 -9.33
N GLY A 81 -1.63 -9.02 -9.69
CA GLY A 81 -1.34 -8.53 -11.02
C GLY A 81 -2.29 -7.43 -11.52
N SER A 82 -2.12 -7.04 -12.77
CA SER A 82 -2.92 -6.01 -13.44
C SER A 82 -4.39 -6.43 -13.62
N GLU A 83 -4.65 -7.73 -13.76
CA GLU A 83 -6.00 -8.30 -13.88
C GLU A 83 -6.73 -8.40 -12.54
N LYS A 84 -6.06 -8.07 -11.42
CA LYS A 84 -6.61 -8.12 -10.06
C LYS A 84 -7.18 -9.50 -9.72
N VAL A 85 -6.48 -10.55 -10.10
CA VAL A 85 -6.87 -11.93 -9.83
C VAL A 85 -7.06 -12.15 -8.33
N PRO A 86 -8.22 -12.65 -7.88
CA PRO A 86 -8.46 -12.89 -6.46
C PRO A 86 -7.69 -14.11 -5.97
N GLY A 87 -7.09 -13.99 -4.78
CA GLY A 87 -6.45 -15.08 -4.07
C GLY A 87 -6.69 -14.96 -2.58
N VAL A 88 -6.51 -16.06 -1.85
CA VAL A 88 -6.63 -16.10 -0.39
C VAL A 88 -5.34 -16.61 0.20
N ILE A 89 -4.79 -15.88 1.17
CA ILE A 89 -3.60 -16.31 1.90
C ILE A 89 -3.99 -17.45 2.85
N SER A 90 -3.33 -18.59 2.72
CA SER A 90 -3.58 -19.78 3.53
C SER A 90 -2.27 -20.40 4.01
N PRO A 91 -2.25 -21.09 5.13
CA PRO A 91 -1.16 -22.01 5.47
C PRO A 91 -1.03 -23.09 4.41
N ARG A 92 0.15 -23.64 4.21
CA ARG A 92 0.34 -24.87 3.45
C ARG A 92 -0.54 -25.95 4.10
N THR A 93 -1.10 -26.83 3.29
CA THR A 93 -2.19 -27.77 3.63
C THR A 93 -2.01 -28.47 4.98
N ALA A 94 -3.05 -28.43 5.80
CA ALA A 94 -3.08 -28.94 7.17
C ALA A 94 -2.75 -30.45 7.31
N HIS A 95 -2.86 -31.25 6.23
CA HIS A 95 -2.48 -32.67 6.25
C HIS A 95 -0.97 -32.90 6.29
N LEU A 96 -0.17 -31.87 6.00
CA LEU A 96 1.29 -31.92 6.06
C LEU A 96 1.84 -31.32 7.35
N THR A 97 0.99 -30.84 8.26
CA THR A 97 1.40 -30.25 9.55
C THR A 97 1.18 -31.26 10.66
N ASN A 98 2.22 -31.44 11.48
CA ASN A 98 2.13 -32.27 12.70
C ASN A 98 1.45 -31.49 13.86
N THR A 99 1.16 -32.21 14.97
CA THR A 99 0.43 -31.62 16.11
C THR A 99 1.21 -30.48 16.80
N GLU A 100 2.52 -30.49 16.74
CA GLU A 100 3.37 -29.44 17.34
C GLU A 100 3.40 -28.19 16.44
N GLU A 101 3.48 -28.35 15.13
CA GLU A 101 3.40 -27.24 14.17
C GLU A 101 2.09 -26.46 14.24
N ARG A 102 0.99 -27.14 14.61
CA ARG A 102 -0.32 -26.49 14.81
C ARG A 102 -0.37 -25.58 16.04
N LYS A 103 0.55 -25.75 16.97
CA LYS A 103 0.66 -24.91 18.19
C LYS A 103 1.57 -23.72 18.01
N THR A 104 2.34 -23.67 16.93
CA THR A 104 3.29 -22.59 16.65
C THR A 104 2.69 -21.55 15.71
N ILE A 105 3.16 -20.31 15.81
CA ILE A 105 2.81 -19.24 14.85
C ILE A 105 3.42 -19.64 13.51
N VAL A 106 2.57 -19.75 12.50
CA VAL A 106 3.01 -20.05 11.12
C VAL A 106 3.81 -18.87 10.59
N GLY A 107 5.09 -19.08 10.33
CA GLY A 107 5.95 -18.09 9.69
C GLY A 107 5.48 -17.78 8.26
N ILE A 108 5.82 -16.60 7.77
CA ILE A 108 5.38 -16.13 6.44
C ILE A 108 5.84 -17.07 5.30
N ASP A 109 6.98 -17.74 5.45
CA ASP A 109 7.53 -18.70 4.48
C ASP A 109 6.71 -20.00 4.39
N HIS A 110 5.82 -20.24 5.33
CA HIS A 110 4.88 -21.37 5.33
C HIS A 110 3.47 -20.99 4.85
N LEU A 111 3.28 -19.76 4.44
CA LEU A 111 2.04 -19.28 3.83
C LEU A 111 2.12 -19.34 2.31
N GLN A 112 0.98 -19.47 1.68
CA GLN A 112 0.80 -19.50 0.23
C GLN A 112 -0.47 -18.74 -0.14
N ILE A 113 -0.62 -18.35 -1.39
CA ILE A 113 -1.86 -17.79 -1.91
C ILE A 113 -2.58 -18.88 -2.70
N THR A 114 -3.80 -19.21 -2.26
CA THR A 114 -4.69 -20.14 -2.97
C THR A 114 -5.47 -19.38 -4.02
N LEU A 115 -5.50 -19.90 -5.23
CA LEU A 115 -6.23 -19.35 -6.38
C LEU A 115 -7.38 -20.27 -6.78
N GLY A 116 -8.39 -19.70 -7.43
CA GLY A 116 -9.39 -20.52 -8.14
C GLY A 116 -8.77 -21.19 -9.37
N THR A 117 -9.26 -22.38 -9.71
CA THR A 117 -8.70 -23.25 -10.76
C THR A 117 -8.52 -22.57 -12.12
N GLU A 118 -9.47 -21.72 -12.53
CA GLU A 118 -9.41 -20.99 -13.80
C GLU A 118 -8.49 -19.76 -13.75
N GLN A 119 -8.16 -19.28 -12.55
CA GLN A 119 -7.43 -18.03 -12.35
C GLN A 119 -5.89 -18.22 -12.34
N ARG A 120 -5.42 -19.42 -12.05
CA ARG A 120 -3.99 -19.72 -11.88
C ARG A 120 -3.13 -19.39 -13.10
N ARG A 121 -3.67 -19.57 -14.31
CA ARG A 121 -2.96 -19.27 -15.57
C ARG A 121 -2.73 -17.78 -15.82
N LYS A 122 -3.34 -16.91 -15.03
CA LYS A 122 -3.27 -15.46 -15.14
C LYS A 122 -2.27 -14.84 -14.15
N VAL A 123 -1.67 -15.66 -13.32
CA VAL A 123 -0.72 -15.22 -12.28
C VAL A 123 0.67 -15.73 -12.61
N HIS A 124 1.64 -14.83 -12.63
CA HIS A 124 3.02 -15.11 -13.02
C HIS A 124 4.01 -14.68 -11.93
N PRO A 125 5.18 -15.34 -11.85
CA PRO A 125 6.27 -14.84 -11.03
C PRO A 125 6.63 -13.40 -11.42
N GLY A 126 6.80 -12.53 -10.39
CA GLY A 126 7.02 -11.10 -10.57
C GLY A 126 5.74 -10.25 -10.47
N ASP A 127 4.54 -10.86 -10.48
CA ASP A 127 3.32 -10.13 -10.23
C ASP A 127 3.28 -9.63 -8.79
N TYR A 128 2.79 -8.40 -8.62
CA TYR A 128 2.51 -7.84 -7.30
C TYR A 128 1.12 -8.22 -6.82
N ALA A 129 0.97 -8.38 -5.51
CA ALA A 129 -0.33 -8.60 -4.89
C ALA A 129 -0.52 -7.61 -3.72
N ALA A 130 -1.74 -7.13 -3.57
CA ALA A 130 -2.14 -6.22 -2.50
C ALA A 130 -3.38 -6.73 -1.79
N PHE A 131 -3.58 -6.30 -0.53
CA PHE A 131 -4.79 -6.62 0.22
C PHE A 131 -6.05 -6.12 -0.48
N ASN A 132 -7.12 -6.92 -0.44
CA ASN A 132 -8.43 -6.55 -0.97
C ASN A 132 -9.34 -6.04 0.16
N THR A 133 -8.86 -5.06 0.93
CA THR A 133 -9.66 -4.44 1.99
C THR A 133 -10.39 -3.22 1.43
N ASN A 134 -11.71 -3.23 1.51
CA ASN A 134 -12.54 -2.09 1.13
C ASN A 134 -12.58 -1.05 2.27
N PHE A 135 -12.80 0.21 1.89
CA PHE A 135 -13.09 1.25 2.87
C PHE A 135 -14.43 0.98 3.56
N ALA A 136 -14.47 1.11 4.87
CA ALA A 136 -15.67 0.99 5.68
C ALA A 136 -15.65 1.99 6.83
N ILE A 137 -16.82 2.49 7.20
CA ILE A 137 -17.04 3.29 8.42
C ILE A 137 -17.60 2.34 9.48
N LEU A 138 -16.98 2.29 10.64
CA LEU A 138 -17.30 1.40 11.75
C LEU A 138 -17.52 2.25 13.00
N GLY A 139 -18.74 2.82 13.14
CA GLY A 139 -19.02 3.79 14.19
C GLY A 139 -18.18 5.06 14.03
N ASP A 140 -17.35 5.36 15.03
CA ASP A 140 -16.44 6.52 15.03
C ASP A 140 -15.07 6.23 14.39
N CYS A 141 -14.88 5.01 13.85
CA CYS A 141 -13.66 4.58 13.23
C CYS A 141 -13.82 4.35 11.73
N VAL A 142 -12.70 4.39 11.01
CA VAL A 142 -12.61 3.97 9.61
C VAL A 142 -11.69 2.75 9.48
N ALA A 143 -12.04 1.85 8.60
CA ALA A 143 -11.21 0.71 8.22
C ALA A 143 -10.90 0.78 6.71
N ALA A 144 -9.63 0.70 6.37
CA ALA A 144 -9.18 0.63 4.98
C ALA A 144 -7.78 0.02 4.94
N LYS A 145 -7.32 -0.35 3.75
CA LYS A 145 -5.90 -0.61 3.51
C LYS A 145 -5.14 0.70 3.31
N ALA A 146 -3.83 0.66 3.52
CA ALA A 146 -2.93 1.80 3.27
C ALA A 146 -3.29 3.08 4.03
N LEU A 147 -3.91 2.99 5.20
CA LEU A 147 -4.09 4.14 6.09
C LEU A 147 -2.74 4.71 6.52
N ASP A 148 -1.77 3.86 6.71
CA ASP A 148 -0.36 4.15 6.83
C ASP A 148 0.27 4.05 5.42
N ASP A 149 0.69 5.16 4.73
CA ASP A 149 0.57 6.51 5.32
C ASP A 149 -0.28 7.46 4.43
N ARG A 150 -1.36 6.98 3.84
CA ARG A 150 -2.27 7.84 3.05
C ARG A 150 -3.03 8.84 3.90
N VAL A 151 -3.13 8.62 5.22
CA VAL A 151 -3.63 9.64 6.15
C VAL A 151 -2.64 10.81 6.23
N GLY A 152 -1.33 10.52 6.31
CA GLY A 152 -0.30 11.54 6.19
C GLY A 152 -0.38 12.30 4.86
N CYS A 153 -0.55 11.60 3.74
CA CYS A 153 -0.77 12.25 2.44
C CYS A 153 -1.97 13.20 2.47
N ALA A 154 -3.09 12.81 3.05
CA ALA A 154 -4.28 13.65 3.16
C ALA A 154 -4.02 14.91 4.02
N ASN A 155 -3.28 14.75 5.12
CA ASN A 155 -2.86 15.86 5.97
C ASN A 155 -1.94 16.83 5.23
N VAL A 156 -0.96 16.34 4.48
CA VAL A 156 -0.07 17.16 3.66
C VAL A 156 -0.85 17.95 2.61
N ILE A 157 -1.80 17.30 1.92
CA ILE A 157 -2.69 17.97 0.95
C ILE A 157 -3.46 19.11 1.64
N TRP A 158 -4.05 18.83 2.80
CA TRP A 158 -4.83 19.83 3.53
C TRP A 158 -3.96 21.03 3.96
N LEU A 159 -2.77 20.75 4.50
CA LEU A 159 -1.83 21.80 4.93
C LEU A 159 -1.36 22.68 3.76
N LEU A 160 -1.05 22.09 2.59
CA LEU A 160 -0.68 22.85 1.39
C LEU A 160 -1.82 23.75 0.89
N LYS A 161 -3.08 23.29 0.98
CA LYS A 161 -4.25 24.10 0.61
C LYS A 161 -4.50 25.25 1.57
N HIS A 162 -4.06 25.14 2.83
CA HIS A 162 -4.33 26.11 3.90
C HIS A 162 -3.06 26.75 4.47
N ALA A 163 -1.98 26.77 3.69
CA ALA A 163 -0.68 27.29 4.12
C ALA A 163 -0.77 28.75 4.61
N PRO A 164 -0.18 29.08 5.78
CA PRO A 164 -0.06 30.46 6.23
C PRO A 164 0.78 31.29 5.24
N ALA A 165 0.46 32.58 5.14
CA ALA A 165 1.06 33.46 4.13
C ALA A 165 2.57 33.72 4.32
N ASP A 166 3.11 33.48 5.50
CA ASP A 166 4.52 33.70 5.87
C ASP A 166 5.35 32.42 5.98
N ILE A 167 4.76 31.28 5.63
CA ILE A 167 5.43 29.97 5.62
C ILE A 167 5.52 29.44 4.19
N GLU A 168 6.69 29.00 3.79
CA GLU A 168 6.88 28.21 2.58
C GLU A 168 6.75 26.73 2.92
N LEU A 169 5.79 26.05 2.30
CA LEU A 169 5.56 24.63 2.50
C LEU A 169 6.05 23.81 1.30
N VAL A 170 6.79 22.75 1.58
CA VAL A 170 7.15 21.73 0.60
C VAL A 170 6.55 20.41 1.05
N GLY A 171 5.60 19.88 0.29
CA GLY A 171 5.02 18.57 0.51
C GLY A 171 5.71 17.53 -0.37
N VAL A 172 6.18 16.44 0.24
CA VAL A 172 6.76 15.28 -0.42
C VAL A 172 5.82 14.09 -0.24
N PHE A 173 5.38 13.52 -1.35
CA PHE A 173 4.58 12.30 -1.37
C PHE A 173 5.47 11.18 -1.92
N ALA A 174 6.07 10.43 -1.02
CA ALA A 174 7.10 9.44 -1.31
C ALA A 174 6.51 8.12 -1.88
N VAL A 175 7.36 7.36 -2.58
CA VAL A 175 7.09 6.00 -3.09
C VAL A 175 8.13 5.01 -2.58
#